data_419285ecdc4d8e6f5f24c83dcc2d3230
#
_entry.id   419285ecdc4d8e6f5f24c83dcc2d3230
#
_cell.length_a   1.000
_cell.length_b   1.000
_cell.length_c   1.000
_cell.angle_alpha   90.00
_cell.angle_beta   90.00
_cell.angle_gamma   90.00
#
_symmetry.space_group_name_H-M   'P 1'
#
loop_
_entity.id
_entity.type
_entity.pdbx_description
1 polymer ?
#
loop_
_entity_poly.entity_id
_entity_poly.type
_entity_poly.pdbx_seq_one_letter_code
_entity_poly.pdbx_strand_id
1 'polypeptide(L)'
;AEQERIAKEKAAKEAAEKARKEKERLEQIERERKEQEAALDDIFAGLESESSANQQAQGQFVADEVSRYSSIYTQLIQSKLLKDDYLLGKECRVNIKLIPTGADMIVSSVSVLSGDSRVCAAAKSAIAQVPSFPMSTDSTVNQRLKDINLTVALQQ
;
A
#
# COMPACT_ATOMS: atom_id res chain seq x y z
N ALA A 1 44.57 31.26 65.36
CA ALA A 1 45.18 31.05 64.07
C ALA A 1 45.04 29.59 63.53
N GLU A 2 45.22 28.55 64.35
CA GLU A 2 45.03 27.16 64.00
C GLU A 2 43.56 26.82 63.75
N GLN A 3 42.62 27.32 64.46
CA GLN A 3 41.19 27.07 64.33
C GLN A 3 40.66 27.67 63.01
N GLU A 4 41.13 28.80 62.57
CA GLU A 4 40.74 29.40 61.29
C GLU A 4 41.23 28.58 60.14
N ARG A 5 42.43 28.02 60.23
CA ARG A 5 43.01 27.19 59.19
C ARG A 5 42.26 25.86 59.00
N ILE A 6 41.91 25.22 60.10
CA ILE A 6 41.13 23.99 60.15
C ILE A 6 39.71 24.22 59.58
N ALA A 7 39.08 25.33 59.93
CA ALA A 7 37.77 25.70 59.38
C ALA A 7 37.78 25.95 57.84
N LYS A 8 38.82 26.60 57.34
CA LYS A 8 39.01 26.83 55.90
C LYS A 8 39.28 25.53 55.17
N GLU A 9 40.08 24.62 55.69
CA GLU A 9 40.32 23.32 55.10
C GLU A 9 39.04 22.47 55.07
N LYS A 10 38.26 22.49 56.15
CA LYS A 10 37.00 21.76 56.21
C LYS A 10 35.97 22.30 55.23
N ALA A 11 35.84 23.63 55.13
CA ALA A 11 34.94 24.26 54.16
C ALA A 11 35.35 23.97 52.73
N ALA A 12 36.64 23.97 52.42
CA ALA A 12 37.15 23.64 51.10
C ALA A 12 36.89 22.17 50.73
N LYS A 13 37.05 21.25 51.65
CA LYS A 13 36.72 19.83 51.47
C LYS A 13 35.26 19.59 51.23
N GLU A 14 34.37 20.24 52.00
CA GLU A 14 32.94 20.16 51.86
C GLU A 14 32.49 20.71 50.50
N ALA A 15 33.04 21.83 50.06
CA ALA A 15 32.73 22.41 48.74
C ALA A 15 33.21 21.51 47.60
N ALA A 16 34.38 20.91 47.71
CA ALA A 16 34.90 19.97 46.73
C ALA A 16 34.08 18.69 46.64
N GLU A 17 33.60 18.20 47.79
CA GLU A 17 32.71 17.02 47.83
C GLU A 17 31.35 17.29 47.21
N LYS A 18 30.74 18.44 47.48
CA LYS A 18 29.49 18.87 46.85
C LYS A 18 29.63 19.01 45.37
N ALA A 19 30.68 19.65 44.90
CA ALA A 19 30.94 19.82 43.46
C ALA A 19 31.13 18.48 42.75
N ARG A 20 31.82 17.53 43.36
CA ARG A 20 32.01 16.20 42.84
C ARG A 20 30.69 15.42 42.74
N LYS A 21 29.87 15.45 43.80
CA LYS A 21 28.57 14.80 43.83
C LYS A 21 27.60 15.37 42.82
N GLU A 22 27.61 16.68 42.64
CA GLU A 22 26.79 17.36 41.65
C GLU A 22 27.22 16.97 40.22
N LYS A 23 28.51 16.91 39.97
CA LYS A 23 29.05 16.49 38.66
C LYS A 23 28.68 15.04 38.33
N GLU A 24 28.83 14.13 39.30
CA GLU A 24 28.46 12.72 39.15
C GLU A 24 26.97 12.57 38.87
N ARG A 25 26.12 13.34 39.54
CA ARG A 25 24.66 13.32 39.35
C ARG A 25 24.27 13.80 37.94
N LEU A 26 24.89 14.87 37.46
CA LEU A 26 24.66 15.40 36.14
C LEU A 26 25.11 14.43 35.05
N GLU A 27 26.25 13.78 35.20
CA GLU A 27 26.73 12.75 34.28
C GLU A 27 25.81 11.55 34.23
N GLN A 28 25.27 11.15 35.37
CA GLN A 28 24.30 10.04 35.43
C GLN A 28 22.99 10.39 34.73
N ILE A 29 22.46 11.59 34.94
CA ILE A 29 21.24 12.06 34.26
C ILE A 29 21.45 12.12 32.77
N GLU A 30 22.60 12.57 32.27
CA GLU A 30 22.93 12.62 30.88
C GLU A 30 22.99 11.22 30.23
N ARG A 31 23.59 10.24 30.94
CA ARG A 31 23.63 8.86 30.49
C ARG A 31 22.25 8.25 30.37
N GLU A 32 21.42 8.43 31.39
CA GLU A 32 20.04 7.92 31.38
C GLU A 32 19.22 8.52 30.25
N ARG A 33 19.39 9.82 29.99
CA ARG A 33 18.70 10.51 28.90
C ARG A 33 19.12 9.96 27.54
N LYS A 34 20.41 9.75 27.33
CA LYS A 34 20.94 9.18 26.08
C LYS A 34 20.46 7.76 25.84
N GLU A 35 20.41 6.94 26.90
CA GLU A 35 19.89 5.59 26.82
C GLU A 35 18.41 5.57 26.44
N GLN A 36 17.60 6.47 27.03
CA GLN A 36 16.19 6.59 26.70
C GLN A 36 15.96 7.06 25.26
N GLU A 37 16.75 8.03 24.79
CA GLU A 37 16.67 8.49 23.41
C GLU A 37 17.02 7.38 22.41
N ALA A 38 18.06 6.61 22.68
CA ALA A 38 18.46 5.48 21.84
C ALA A 38 17.38 4.39 21.81
N ALA A 39 16.75 4.10 22.94
CA ALA A 39 15.66 3.13 23.03
C ALA A 39 14.43 3.59 22.24
N LEU A 40 14.09 4.87 22.29
CA LEU A 40 13.00 5.44 21.51
C LEU A 40 13.27 5.39 20.01
N ASP A 41 14.49 5.70 19.58
CA ASP A 41 14.88 5.64 18.18
C ASP A 41 14.76 4.21 17.63
N ASP A 42 15.16 3.21 18.40
CA ASP A 42 15.02 1.80 18.01
C ASP A 42 13.55 1.39 17.86
N ILE A 43 12.68 1.85 18.77
CA ILE A 43 11.24 1.58 18.69
C ILE A 43 10.63 2.22 17.45
N PHE A 44 10.97 3.48 17.16
CA PHE A 44 10.47 4.18 15.97
C PHE A 44 10.95 3.53 14.68
N ALA A 45 12.21 3.10 14.61
CA ALA A 45 12.75 2.41 13.45
C ALA A 45 12.02 1.08 13.20
N GLY A 46 11.70 0.34 14.27
CA GLY A 46 10.91 -0.89 14.18
C GLY A 46 9.50 -0.65 13.65
N LEU A 47 8.83 0.40 14.13
CA LEU A 47 7.48 0.77 13.69
C LEU A 47 7.45 1.19 12.22
N GLU A 48 8.43 1.97 11.77
CA GLU A 48 8.55 2.36 10.36
C GLU A 48 8.76 1.16 9.45
N SER A 49 9.60 0.22 9.87
CA SER A 49 9.86 -1.00 9.11
C SER A 49 8.60 -1.87 8.99
N GLU A 50 7.84 -2.06 10.06
CA GLU A 50 6.58 -2.80 10.05
C GLU A 50 5.54 -2.12 9.16
N SER A 51 5.39 -0.81 9.26
CA SER A 51 4.45 -0.04 8.44
C SER A 51 4.77 -0.16 6.96
N SER A 52 6.05 -0.09 6.58
CA SER A 52 6.50 -0.25 5.21
C SER A 52 6.21 -1.65 4.67
N ALA A 53 6.47 -2.70 5.47
CA ALA A 53 6.17 -4.07 5.08
C ALA A 53 4.67 -4.30 4.91
N ASN A 54 3.83 -3.74 5.78
CA ASN A 54 2.37 -3.83 5.69
C ASN A 54 1.84 -3.13 4.44
N GLN A 55 2.38 -1.96 4.09
CA GLN A 55 2.01 -1.25 2.86
C GLN A 55 2.35 -2.04 1.61
N GLN A 56 3.52 -2.68 1.57
CA GLN A 56 3.93 -3.52 0.45
C GLN A 56 3.04 -4.75 0.32
N ALA A 57 2.74 -5.42 1.42
CA ALA A 57 1.87 -6.59 1.43
C ALA A 57 0.45 -6.24 0.97
N GLN A 58 -0.09 -5.10 1.40
CA GLN A 58 -1.41 -4.63 0.99
C GLN A 58 -1.44 -4.26 -0.49
N GLY A 59 -0.38 -3.59 -0.99
CA GLY A 59 -0.25 -3.27 -2.42
C GLY A 59 -0.19 -4.50 -3.29
N GLN A 60 0.53 -5.54 -2.86
CA GLN A 60 0.60 -6.81 -3.56
C GLN A 60 -0.75 -7.54 -3.56
N PHE A 61 -1.45 -7.55 -2.44
CA PHE A 61 -2.79 -8.12 -2.34
C PHE A 61 -3.76 -7.46 -3.32
N VAL A 62 -3.77 -6.13 -3.37
CA VAL A 62 -4.64 -5.38 -4.28
C VAL A 62 -4.30 -5.70 -5.73
N ALA A 63 -3.02 -5.73 -6.09
CA ALA A 63 -2.57 -6.06 -7.45
C ALA A 63 -2.97 -7.48 -7.86
N ASP A 64 -2.82 -8.45 -6.96
CA ASP A 64 -3.20 -9.84 -7.22
C ASP A 64 -4.72 -9.99 -7.40
N GLU A 65 -5.51 -9.32 -6.57
CA GLU A 65 -6.97 -9.33 -6.66
C GLU A 65 -7.47 -8.66 -7.94
N VAL A 66 -6.89 -7.52 -8.32
CA VAL A 66 -7.22 -6.84 -9.59
C VAL A 66 -6.92 -7.77 -10.77
N SER A 67 -5.79 -8.45 -10.75
CA SER A 67 -5.40 -9.41 -11.79
C SER A 67 -6.40 -10.56 -11.87
N ARG A 68 -6.81 -11.10 -10.74
CA ARG A 68 -7.80 -12.20 -10.66
C ARG A 68 -9.15 -11.76 -11.23
N TYR A 69 -9.65 -10.61 -10.83
CA TYR A 69 -10.92 -10.08 -11.33
C TYR A 69 -10.85 -9.72 -12.81
N SER A 70 -9.71 -9.21 -13.29
CA SER A 70 -9.49 -8.95 -14.72
C SER A 70 -9.64 -10.23 -15.54
N SER A 71 -9.08 -11.34 -15.05
CA SER A 71 -9.23 -12.65 -15.69
C SER A 71 -10.69 -13.12 -15.71
N ILE A 72 -11.41 -12.94 -14.60
CA ILE A 72 -12.83 -13.28 -14.50
C ILE A 72 -13.65 -12.45 -15.49
N TYR A 73 -13.40 -11.15 -15.56
CA TYR A 73 -14.09 -10.26 -16.49
C TYR A 73 -13.82 -10.63 -17.94
N THR A 74 -12.58 -10.96 -18.27
CA THR A 74 -12.20 -11.40 -19.60
C THR A 74 -12.94 -12.69 -19.99
N GLN A 75 -13.04 -13.65 -19.07
CA GLN A 75 -13.78 -14.89 -19.29
C GLN A 75 -15.27 -14.65 -19.51
N LEU A 76 -15.87 -13.76 -18.73
CA LEU A 76 -17.29 -13.38 -18.91
C LEU A 76 -17.53 -12.76 -20.28
N ILE A 77 -16.65 -11.87 -20.71
CA ILE A 77 -16.72 -11.24 -22.03
C ILE A 77 -16.54 -12.28 -23.13
N GLN A 78 -15.55 -13.16 -22.99
CA GLN A 78 -15.29 -14.23 -23.96
C GLN A 78 -16.47 -15.19 -24.10
N SER A 79 -17.18 -15.45 -23.00
CA SER A 79 -18.37 -16.32 -23.04
C SER A 79 -19.50 -15.75 -23.88
N LYS A 80 -19.54 -14.42 -24.07
CA LYS A 80 -20.52 -13.70 -24.89
C LYS A 80 -19.98 -13.31 -26.26
N LEU A 81 -18.69 -13.53 -26.52
CA LEU A 81 -18.05 -13.17 -27.77
C LEU A 81 -18.51 -14.10 -28.86
N LEU A 82 -18.85 -13.54 -30.04
CA LEU A 82 -19.21 -14.33 -31.21
C LEU A 82 -18.00 -15.14 -31.66
N LYS A 83 -18.21 -16.44 -31.85
CA LYS A 83 -17.17 -17.34 -32.32
C LYS A 83 -17.13 -17.30 -33.85
N ASP A 84 -16.31 -16.43 -34.37
CA ASP A 84 -16.07 -16.29 -35.82
C ASP A 84 -14.58 -16.60 -36.06
N ASP A 85 -14.34 -17.49 -37.03
CA ASP A 85 -12.98 -17.89 -37.39
C ASP A 85 -12.11 -16.69 -37.78
N TYR A 86 -12.72 -15.65 -38.33
CA TYR A 86 -12.03 -14.44 -38.72
C TYR A 86 -11.37 -13.75 -37.48
N LEU A 87 -11.96 -13.91 -36.31
CA LEU A 87 -11.46 -13.28 -35.06
C LEU A 87 -10.30 -14.06 -34.45
N LEU A 88 -10.04 -15.28 -34.87
CA LEU A 88 -8.97 -16.11 -34.32
C LEU A 88 -7.62 -15.48 -34.56
N GLY A 89 -6.78 -15.46 -33.51
CA GLY A 89 -5.45 -14.89 -33.57
C GLY A 89 -5.38 -13.38 -33.49
N LYS A 90 -6.54 -12.72 -33.38
CA LYS A 90 -6.65 -11.26 -33.29
C LYS A 90 -7.10 -10.86 -31.89
N GLU A 91 -6.74 -9.67 -31.48
CA GLU A 91 -7.10 -9.15 -30.15
C GLU A 91 -7.51 -7.68 -30.21
N CYS A 92 -8.22 -7.23 -29.20
CA CYS A 92 -8.56 -5.84 -28.99
C CYS A 92 -8.33 -5.47 -27.52
N ARG A 93 -7.67 -4.36 -27.30
CA ARG A 93 -7.50 -3.79 -25.98
C ARG A 93 -8.57 -2.72 -25.77
N VAL A 94 -9.29 -2.86 -24.67
CA VAL A 94 -10.39 -1.95 -24.33
C VAL A 94 -10.22 -1.44 -22.93
N ASN A 95 -10.70 -0.23 -22.69
CA ASN A 95 -10.84 0.34 -21.35
C ASN A 95 -12.31 0.28 -20.97
N ILE A 96 -12.62 -0.32 -19.85
CA ILE A 96 -13.97 -0.47 -19.34
C ILE A 96 -14.10 0.34 -18.07
N LYS A 97 -15.13 1.17 -17.98
CA LYS A 97 -15.49 1.90 -16.77
C LYS A 97 -16.72 1.26 -16.17
N LEU A 98 -16.62 0.91 -14.88
CA LEU A 98 -17.65 0.21 -14.14
C LEU A 98 -18.22 1.09 -13.03
N ILE A 99 -19.48 0.89 -12.71
CA ILE A 99 -20.18 1.57 -11.61
C ILE A 99 -20.68 0.49 -10.65
N PRO A 100 -20.37 0.60 -9.33
CA PRO A 100 -20.90 -0.34 -8.35
C PRO A 100 -22.40 -0.12 -8.13
N THR A 101 -23.14 -1.23 -8.06
CA THR A 101 -24.61 -1.21 -7.85
C THR A 101 -25.03 -1.90 -6.56
N GLY A 102 -24.09 -2.03 -5.60
CA GLY A 102 -24.32 -2.72 -4.32
C GLY A 102 -23.52 -4.01 -4.25
N ALA A 103 -24.01 -5.09 -4.83
CA ALA A 103 -23.34 -6.39 -4.82
C ALA A 103 -22.44 -6.59 -6.03
N ASP A 104 -22.76 -5.96 -7.17
CA ASP A 104 -22.07 -6.12 -8.44
C ASP A 104 -21.73 -4.78 -9.06
N MET A 105 -21.04 -4.81 -10.19
CA MET A 105 -20.76 -3.63 -10.99
C MET A 105 -21.40 -3.75 -12.37
N ILE A 106 -21.81 -2.62 -12.94
CA ILE A 106 -22.31 -2.54 -14.32
C ILE A 106 -21.38 -1.68 -15.16
N VAL A 107 -21.38 -1.93 -16.47
CA VAL A 107 -20.57 -1.16 -17.40
C VAL A 107 -21.19 0.23 -17.61
N SER A 108 -20.37 1.26 -17.35
CA SER A 108 -20.73 2.66 -17.59
C SER A 108 -20.31 3.08 -19.01
N SER A 109 -19.10 2.75 -19.42
CA SER A 109 -18.59 3.05 -20.75
C SER A 109 -17.49 2.08 -21.16
N VAL A 110 -17.30 1.95 -22.47
CA VAL A 110 -16.24 1.13 -23.07
C VAL A 110 -15.53 1.98 -24.11
N SER A 111 -14.20 2.01 -24.04
CA SER A 111 -13.36 2.72 -24.99
C SER A 111 -12.37 1.77 -25.62
N VAL A 112 -12.20 1.83 -26.93
CA VAL A 112 -11.20 1.04 -27.64
C VAL A 112 -9.85 1.73 -27.53
N LEU A 113 -8.84 0.99 -27.09
CA LEU A 113 -7.47 1.48 -26.98
C LEU A 113 -6.64 1.13 -28.22
N SER A 114 -6.71 -0.12 -28.65
CA SER A 114 -5.98 -0.61 -29.83
C SER A 114 -6.48 -1.98 -30.22
N GLY A 115 -6.13 -2.42 -31.41
CA GLY A 115 -6.41 -3.77 -31.89
C GLY A 115 -7.22 -3.83 -33.18
N ASP A 116 -7.65 -5.04 -33.55
CA ASP A 116 -8.44 -5.28 -34.75
C ASP A 116 -9.86 -4.73 -34.60
N SER A 117 -10.34 -3.99 -35.63
CA SER A 117 -11.64 -3.32 -35.56
C SER A 117 -12.82 -4.29 -35.42
N ARG A 118 -12.74 -5.46 -36.01
CA ARG A 118 -13.80 -6.48 -35.88
C ARG A 118 -13.81 -7.12 -34.49
N VAL A 119 -12.62 -7.42 -33.93
CA VAL A 119 -12.52 -7.92 -32.60
C VAL A 119 -13.01 -6.85 -31.58
N CYS A 120 -12.67 -5.60 -31.82
CA CYS A 120 -13.13 -4.49 -30.99
C CYS A 120 -14.65 -4.35 -31.03
N ALA A 121 -15.26 -4.45 -32.20
CA ALA A 121 -16.73 -4.40 -32.30
C ALA A 121 -17.37 -5.61 -31.63
N ALA A 122 -16.83 -6.81 -31.82
CA ALA A 122 -17.29 -8.02 -31.13
C ALA A 122 -17.13 -7.91 -29.60
N ALA A 123 -16.02 -7.35 -29.17
CA ALA A 123 -15.75 -7.14 -27.73
C ALA A 123 -16.76 -6.17 -27.10
N LYS A 124 -17.05 -5.05 -27.75
CA LYS A 124 -18.07 -4.10 -27.27
C LYS A 124 -19.44 -4.76 -27.19
N SER A 125 -19.82 -5.53 -28.20
CA SER A 125 -21.09 -6.26 -28.21
C SER A 125 -21.14 -7.29 -27.07
N ALA A 126 -20.07 -8.04 -26.89
CA ALA A 126 -19.97 -9.03 -25.80
C ALA A 126 -20.07 -8.38 -24.43
N ILE A 127 -19.38 -7.27 -24.22
CA ILE A 127 -19.42 -6.52 -22.96
C ILE A 127 -20.85 -6.03 -22.66
N ALA A 128 -21.55 -5.55 -23.66
CA ALA A 128 -22.94 -5.10 -23.53
C ALA A 128 -23.88 -6.24 -23.16
N GLN A 129 -23.54 -7.49 -23.48
CA GLN A 129 -24.35 -8.65 -23.12
C GLN A 129 -24.10 -9.17 -21.72
N VAL A 130 -23.02 -8.75 -21.06
CA VAL A 130 -22.74 -9.14 -19.68
C VAL A 130 -23.60 -8.27 -18.74
N PRO A 131 -24.56 -8.86 -18.00
CA PRO A 131 -25.49 -8.06 -17.21
C PRO A 131 -24.83 -7.40 -16.02
N SER A 132 -23.81 -8.02 -15.44
CA SER A 132 -23.09 -7.47 -14.30
C SER A 132 -21.71 -8.13 -14.17
N PHE A 133 -20.80 -7.43 -13.52
CA PHE A 133 -19.47 -7.93 -13.23
C PHE A 133 -19.33 -8.11 -11.72
N PRO A 134 -18.69 -9.19 -11.25
CA PRO A 134 -18.48 -9.38 -9.81
C PRO A 134 -17.54 -8.32 -9.26
N MET A 135 -17.75 -7.93 -8.00
CA MET A 135 -16.90 -6.99 -7.30
C MET A 135 -16.27 -7.62 -6.07
N SER A 136 -15.13 -7.05 -5.64
CA SER A 136 -14.43 -7.50 -4.45
C SER A 136 -15.13 -7.00 -3.18
N THR A 137 -14.86 -7.66 -2.05
CA THR A 137 -15.23 -7.15 -0.74
C THR A 137 -14.31 -6.03 -0.27
N ASP A 138 -13.17 -5.85 -0.92
CA ASP A 138 -12.18 -4.81 -0.62
C ASP A 138 -12.46 -3.55 -1.46
N SER A 139 -12.65 -2.40 -0.81
CA SER A 139 -12.98 -1.15 -1.48
C SER A 139 -11.83 -0.62 -2.36
N THR A 140 -10.59 -0.85 -1.96
CA THR A 140 -9.41 -0.43 -2.73
C THR A 140 -9.32 -1.20 -4.04
N VAL A 141 -9.59 -2.50 -4.01
CA VAL A 141 -9.65 -3.35 -5.21
C VAL A 141 -10.76 -2.84 -6.13
N ASN A 142 -11.95 -2.59 -5.59
CA ASN A 142 -13.09 -2.10 -6.37
C ASN A 142 -12.82 -0.76 -7.05
N GLN A 143 -12.11 0.15 -6.38
CA GLN A 143 -11.73 1.43 -6.97
C GLN A 143 -10.85 1.26 -8.22
N ARG A 144 -9.96 0.27 -8.20
CA ARG A 144 -9.15 -0.05 -9.37
C ARG A 144 -9.96 -0.74 -10.47
N LEU A 145 -10.93 -1.57 -10.09
CA LEU A 145 -11.79 -2.27 -11.04
C LEU A 145 -12.76 -1.34 -11.75
N LYS A 146 -13.08 -0.18 -11.19
CA LYS A 146 -13.97 0.81 -11.81
C LYS A 146 -13.44 1.37 -13.13
N ASP A 147 -12.12 1.34 -13.31
CA ASP A 147 -11.47 1.80 -14.54
C ASP A 147 -10.36 0.78 -14.86
N ILE A 148 -10.65 -0.15 -15.76
CA ILE A 148 -9.78 -1.28 -16.02
C ILE A 148 -9.57 -1.47 -17.52
N ASN A 149 -8.33 -1.84 -17.88
CA ASN A 149 -7.95 -2.18 -19.24
C ASN A 149 -7.95 -3.69 -19.39
N LEU A 150 -8.63 -4.19 -20.41
CA LEU A 150 -8.69 -5.61 -20.70
C LEU A 150 -8.26 -5.88 -22.13
N THR A 151 -7.66 -7.05 -22.35
CA THR A 151 -7.36 -7.56 -23.68
C THR A 151 -8.38 -8.65 -24.01
N VAL A 152 -9.16 -8.44 -25.08
CA VAL A 152 -10.16 -9.38 -25.54
C VAL A 152 -9.64 -10.07 -26.79
N ALA A 153 -9.58 -11.39 -26.76
CA ALA A 153 -9.13 -12.21 -27.87
C ALA A 153 -10.00 -13.47 -27.95
N LEU A 154 -10.30 -13.92 -29.17
CA LEU A 154 -10.99 -15.18 -29.36
C LEU A 154 -9.97 -16.31 -29.22
N GLN A 155 -10.19 -17.18 -28.23
CA GLN A 155 -9.37 -18.36 -27.99
C GLN A 155 -10.07 -19.60 -28.49
N GLN A 156 -9.27 -20.51 -29.01
CA GLN A 156 -9.76 -21.83 -29.41
C GLN A 156 -10.03 -22.73 -28.24
#